data_859e4967cb0e75e530333dc7e447d552
#
_entry.id   859e4967cb0e75e530333dc7e447d552
#
_cell.length_a   1.000
_cell.length_b   1.000
_cell.length_c   1.000
_cell.angle_alpha   90.00
_cell.angle_beta   90.00
_cell.angle_gamma   90.00
#
_symmetry.space_group_name_H-M   'P 1'
#
loop_
_entity.id
_entity.type
_entity.pdbx_description
1 polymer ?
#
loop_
_entity_poly.entity_id
_entity_poly.type
_entity_poly.pdbx_seq_one_letter_code
_entity_poly.pdbx_strand_id
1 'polypeptide(L)' 'YLPFPGDVHSDHRIVCEVMMACTKQFRYPWIRRILAYETLSETDFGINPVNDHFHPNVFIDISEFLGRKVEIMNMYR' A
#
# COMPACT_ATOMS: atom_id res chain seq x y z
N TYR A 1 -2.41 3.71 -6.11
CA TYR A 1 -2.03 2.80 -5.02
C TYR A 1 -0.95 3.44 -4.18
N LEU A 2 -1.13 3.39 -2.86
CA LEU A 2 -0.18 3.95 -1.89
C LEU A 2 0.25 2.87 -0.90
N PRO A 3 1.49 2.92 -0.39
CA PRO A 3 1.85 2.08 0.75
C PRO A 3 1.05 2.49 2.00
N PHE A 4 0.80 1.53 2.90
CA PHE A 4 0.07 1.80 4.13
C PHE A 4 0.88 2.75 5.04
N PRO A 5 0.27 3.84 5.55
CA PRO A 5 1.01 4.83 6.35
C PRO A 5 1.48 4.32 7.70
N GLY A 6 0.88 3.24 8.21
CA GLY A 6 1.28 2.60 9.47
C GLY A 6 2.43 1.61 9.33
N ASP A 7 2.99 1.41 8.14
CA ASP A 7 4.11 0.50 7.94
C ASP A 7 5.33 0.92 8.76
N VAL A 8 6.11 -0.07 9.20
CA VAL A 8 7.31 0.17 10.00
C VAL A 8 8.39 0.90 9.20
N HIS A 9 8.43 0.71 7.90
CA HIS A 9 9.43 1.36 7.04
C HIS A 9 9.11 2.83 6.83
N SER A 10 10.06 3.71 7.16
CA SER A 10 9.87 5.16 7.06
C SER A 10 9.61 5.64 5.64
N ASP A 11 10.20 5.00 4.63
CA ASP A 11 10.00 5.36 3.23
C ASP A 11 8.54 5.18 2.81
N HIS A 12 7.87 4.15 3.31
CA HIS A 12 6.45 3.91 3.03
C HIS A 12 5.58 5.04 3.57
N ARG A 13 5.89 5.52 4.77
CA ARG A 13 5.15 6.64 5.38
C ARG A 13 5.36 7.94 4.61
N ILE A 14 6.62 8.22 4.23
CA ILE A 14 6.96 9.41 3.46
C ILE A 14 6.28 9.39 2.09
N VAL A 15 6.34 8.27 1.39
CA VAL A 15 5.67 8.13 0.08
C VAL A 15 4.16 8.32 0.23
N CYS A 16 3.55 7.74 1.25
CA CYS A 16 2.12 7.90 1.51
C CYS A 16 1.77 9.38 1.72
N GLU A 17 2.51 10.09 2.56
CA GLU A 17 2.26 11.52 2.85
C GLU A 17 2.39 12.37 1.59
N VAL A 18 3.44 12.17 0.81
CA VAL A 18 3.67 12.91 -0.44
C VAL A 18 2.55 12.65 -1.43
N MET A 19 2.17 11.39 -1.62
CA MET A 19 1.11 11.03 -2.55
C MET A 19 -0.24 11.58 -2.12
N MET A 20 -0.54 11.54 -0.82
CA MET A 20 -1.79 12.12 -0.30
C MET A 20 -1.84 13.64 -0.52
N ALA A 21 -0.71 14.33 -0.42
CA ALA A 21 -0.64 15.75 -0.74
C ALA A 21 -0.97 16.03 -2.22
N CYS A 22 -0.72 15.06 -3.11
CA CYS A 22 -1.00 15.17 -4.53
C CYS A 22 -2.43 14.78 -4.93
N THR A 23 -3.27 14.37 -3.97
CA THR A 23 -4.62 13.85 -4.28
C THR A 23 -5.75 14.84 -4.02
N LYS A 24 -5.44 16.10 -3.84
CA LYS A 24 -6.46 17.12 -3.58
C LYS A 24 -7.36 17.28 -4.80
N GLN A 25 -8.66 17.04 -4.62
CA GLN A 25 -9.64 16.99 -5.70
C GLN A 25 -9.71 18.26 -6.53
N PHE A 26 -9.54 19.42 -5.91
CA PHE A 26 -9.61 20.69 -6.63
C PHE A 26 -8.45 20.89 -7.60
N ARG A 27 -7.33 20.22 -7.39
CA ARG A 27 -6.16 20.26 -8.30
C ARG A 27 -6.13 19.08 -9.26
N TYR A 28 -6.59 17.91 -8.79
CA TYR A 28 -6.46 16.64 -9.52
C TYR A 28 -7.81 15.91 -9.56
N PRO A 29 -8.83 16.49 -10.22
CA PRO A 29 -10.18 15.92 -10.22
C PRO A 29 -10.30 14.58 -10.96
N TRP A 30 -9.29 14.20 -11.73
CA TRP A 30 -9.26 12.89 -12.44
C TRP A 30 -8.91 11.71 -11.54
N ILE A 31 -8.42 11.96 -10.32
CA ILE A 31 -8.15 10.88 -9.37
C ILE A 31 -9.47 10.44 -8.75
N ARG A 32 -9.88 9.20 -9.03
CA ARG A 32 -11.17 8.66 -8.59
C ARG A 32 -11.06 7.79 -7.35
N ARG A 33 -9.93 7.12 -7.15
CA ARG A 33 -9.72 6.19 -6.04
C ARG A 33 -8.33 6.31 -5.49
N ILE A 34 -8.23 6.18 -4.18
CA ILE A 34 -6.96 6.08 -3.48
C ILE A 34 -7.02 4.78 -2.67
N LEU A 35 -6.13 3.86 -2.98
CA LEU A 35 -6.09 2.55 -2.35
C LEU A 35 -4.72 2.35 -1.69
N ALA A 36 -4.74 2.04 -0.40
CA ALA A 36 -3.53 1.67 0.34
C ALA A 36 -3.35 0.16 0.27
N TYR A 37 -2.11 -0.29 0.11
CA TYR A 37 -1.79 -1.72 0.09
C TYR A 37 -0.89 -2.09 1.26
N GLU A 38 -1.02 -3.33 1.71
CA GLU A 38 -0.11 -3.89 2.71
C GLU A 38 1.18 -4.38 2.06
N THR A 39 2.25 -4.37 2.84
CA THR A 39 3.53 -4.94 2.44
C THR A 39 3.90 -6.01 3.46
N LEU A 40 4.07 -7.24 3.00
CA LEU A 40 4.50 -8.33 3.87
C LEU A 40 5.81 -7.95 4.56
N SER A 41 5.94 -8.29 5.82
CA SER A 41 7.08 -7.99 6.68
C SER A 41 7.24 -6.53 7.10
N GLU A 42 6.42 -5.61 6.58
CA GLU A 42 6.48 -4.20 6.93
C GLU A 42 5.21 -3.72 7.63
N THR A 43 4.05 -4.05 7.07
CA THR A 43 2.75 -3.60 7.58
C THR A 43 2.45 -4.14 8.98
N ASP A 44 2.81 -5.38 9.25
CA ASP A 44 2.53 -6.04 10.52
C ASP A 44 3.44 -5.60 11.67
N PHE A 45 4.46 -4.81 11.39
CA PHE A 45 5.44 -4.37 12.37
C PHE A 45 5.31 -2.91 12.76
N GLY A 46 4.13 -2.30 12.53
CA GLY A 46 3.84 -0.95 12.97
C GLY A 46 3.97 -0.80 14.48
N ILE A 47 4.44 0.37 14.93
CA ILE A 47 4.75 0.64 16.34
C ILE A 47 3.47 0.74 17.18
N ASN A 48 2.41 1.31 16.60
CA ASN A 48 1.14 1.52 17.30
C ASN A 48 0.09 0.54 16.79
N PRO A 49 -0.21 -0.54 17.50
CA PRO A 49 -1.15 -1.57 17.03
C PRO A 49 -2.58 -1.08 16.85
N VAL A 50 -2.95 0.03 17.50
CA VAL A 50 -4.31 0.59 17.36
C VAL A 50 -4.43 1.44 16.11
N ASN A 51 -3.46 2.34 15.88
CA ASN A 51 -3.48 3.29 14.75
C ASN A 51 -2.77 2.75 13.50
N ASP A 52 -1.81 1.86 13.70
CA ASP A 52 -0.98 1.32 12.62
C ASP A 52 -1.47 -0.04 12.10
N HIS A 53 -2.59 -0.53 12.64
CA HIS A 53 -3.14 -1.81 12.21
C HIS A 53 -3.83 -1.68 10.85
N PHE A 54 -3.45 -2.54 9.91
CA PHE A 54 -4.04 -2.58 8.57
C PHE A 54 -5.35 -3.38 8.59
N HIS A 55 -6.45 -2.72 8.22
CA HIS A 55 -7.77 -3.33 8.12
C HIS A 55 -8.18 -3.43 6.66
N PRO A 56 -7.95 -4.55 5.97
CA PRO A 56 -8.30 -4.66 4.57
C PRO A 56 -9.82 -4.59 4.36
N ASN A 57 -10.24 -3.80 3.39
CA ASN A 57 -11.64 -3.63 3.04
C ASN A 57 -11.91 -3.65 1.53
N VAL A 58 -10.86 -3.74 0.73
CA VAL A 58 -10.96 -3.91 -0.72
C VAL A 58 -10.14 -5.13 -1.11
N PHE A 59 -10.78 -6.05 -1.80
CA PHE A 59 -10.15 -7.31 -2.21
C PHE A 59 -10.21 -7.43 -3.73
N ILE A 60 -9.06 -7.69 -4.34
CA ILE A 60 -8.93 -7.81 -5.79
C ILE A 60 -8.51 -9.24 -6.09
N ASP A 61 -9.29 -9.94 -6.92
CA ASP A 61 -8.97 -11.29 -7.35
C ASP A 61 -7.80 -11.23 -8.34
N ILE A 62 -6.68 -11.84 -7.96
CA ILE A 62 -5.48 -11.93 -8.78
C ILE A 62 -5.18 -13.35 -9.23
N SER A 63 -6.17 -14.25 -9.21
CA SER A 63 -5.98 -15.67 -9.52
C SER A 63 -5.27 -15.90 -10.85
N GLU A 64 -5.58 -15.09 -11.87
CA GLU A 64 -4.96 -15.18 -13.19
C GLU A 64 -3.50 -14.75 -13.21
N PHE A 65 -3.09 -13.96 -12.22
CA PHE A 65 -1.75 -13.35 -12.19
C PHE A 65 -0.86 -13.90 -11.08
N LEU A 66 -1.41 -14.76 -10.23
CA LEU A 66 -0.68 -15.25 -9.05
C LEU A 66 0.58 -16.02 -9.44
N GLY A 67 0.48 -16.89 -10.45
CA GLY A 67 1.65 -17.66 -10.94
C GLY A 67 2.76 -16.75 -11.43
N ARG A 68 2.41 -15.72 -12.20
CA ARG A 68 3.38 -14.74 -12.69
C ARG A 68 4.01 -13.92 -11.58
N LYS A 69 3.23 -13.55 -10.58
CA LYS A 69 3.74 -12.86 -9.39
C LYS A 69 4.81 -13.71 -8.69
N VAL A 70 4.54 -14.98 -8.49
CA VAL A 70 5.49 -15.91 -7.86
C VAL A 70 6.76 -16.05 -8.70
N GLU A 71 6.65 -16.18 -10.03
CA GLU A 71 7.81 -16.20 -10.92
C GLU A 71 8.69 -14.97 -10.75
N ILE A 72 8.08 -13.78 -10.75
CA ILE A 72 8.81 -12.53 -10.61
C ILE A 72 9.50 -12.48 -9.25
N MET A 73 8.83 -12.84 -8.17
CA MET A 73 9.40 -12.83 -6.83
C MET A 73 10.57 -13.81 -6.69
N ASN A 74 10.57 -14.92 -7.41
CA ASN A 74 11.66 -15.88 -7.39
C ASN A 74 12.94 -15.35 -8.05
N MET A 75 12.89 -14.27 -8.77
CA MET A 75 14.06 -13.58 -9.34
C MET A 75 14.84 -12.77 -8.29
N TYR A 76 14.18 -12.42 -7.20
CA TYR A 76 14.77 -11.64 -6.10
C TYR A 76 15.23 -12.62 -5.00
N ARG A 77 16.50 -12.79 -4.88
CA ARG A 77 17.09 -13.69 -3.86
C ARG A 77 18.09 -12.96 -3.00
#